data_b16a17ec48ee76c0cf0ad3da15516c35
#
_entry.id   b16a17ec48ee76c0cf0ad3da15516c35
#
_cell.length_a   1.000
_cell.length_b   1.000
_cell.length_c   1.000
_cell.angle_alpha   90.00
_cell.angle_beta   90.00
_cell.angle_gamma   90.00
#
_symmetry.space_group_name_H-M   'P 1'
#
loop_
_entity.id
_entity.type
_entity.pdbx_description
1 polymer ?
#
loop_
_entity_poly.entity_id
_entity_poly.type
_entity_poly.pdbx_seq_one_letter_code
_entity_poly.pdbx_strand_id
1 'polypeptide(L)'
;MKNFISLLLVLFFIENIEAYKNPALRDYFVMTYENEKKMFQECIGNEGLKNEKKIYTKCEINKNFSKAYYSLYDKKLKITDLIKDFEAPVRSYRPKVRYPEVARQREMEGYVIVSFDISKEGKTTNHKIKESVCGRFTYVFSDLNNCNIFNASALNAARQLSYIPAKYDSQNVDMLDSVHRFTFLMAEDGKAPLVIKKNKLQVFLEADRNIKLGKYEEGKILATKNLKYDELFYVLIAQAELNLKNFEEARENILNYIEYAKSKNPNVPFEIGITSAIIYLESLYQLGLYDEMADFEESFFEYLDTNDGIYNDLFNNSYLYFALVFANKGDIFNTAYYLNQAFKYSNSDRQREFIDNYVQRISSYLQ
;
A
#
# COMPACT_ATOMS: atom_id res chain seq x y z
N MET A 1 -7.69 12.41 -17.15
CA MET A 1 -6.44 12.78 -16.47
C MET A 1 -6.59 13.91 -15.43
N LYS A 2 -7.36 14.96 -15.64
CA LYS A 2 -7.75 15.89 -14.54
C LYS A 2 -8.44 15.16 -13.36
N ASN A 3 -8.95 13.95 -13.56
CA ASN A 3 -9.69 13.18 -12.55
C ASN A 3 -8.81 12.31 -11.65
N PHE A 4 -7.56 12.00 -12.02
CA PHE A 4 -6.71 11.09 -11.22
C PHE A 4 -6.00 11.83 -10.06
N ILE A 5 -5.51 13.03 -10.32
CA ILE A 5 -4.94 13.90 -9.26
C ILE A 5 -6.06 14.49 -8.39
N SER A 6 -7.27 14.68 -8.97
CA SER A 6 -8.45 15.14 -8.22
C SER A 6 -9.04 14.09 -7.27
N LEU A 7 -8.76 12.79 -7.49
CA LEU A 7 -9.21 11.72 -6.58
C LEU A 7 -8.46 11.71 -5.26
N LEU A 8 -7.23 12.24 -5.23
CA LEU A 8 -6.42 12.39 -4.00
C LEU A 8 -6.81 13.62 -3.15
N LEU A 9 -7.68 14.51 -3.65
CA LEU A 9 -7.99 15.80 -3.01
C LEU A 9 -9.45 15.98 -2.56
N VAL A 10 -10.32 14.95 -2.68
CA VAL A 10 -11.69 15.05 -2.17
C VAL A 10 -11.79 14.30 -0.85
N LEU A 11 -11.44 14.99 0.22
CA LEU A 11 -11.66 14.54 1.58
C LEU A 11 -12.41 15.58 2.40
N PHE A 12 -13.24 15.04 3.29
CA PHE A 12 -13.98 15.60 4.42
C PHE A 12 -15.44 15.94 4.15
N PHE A 13 -16.29 14.93 4.20
CA PHE A 13 -17.55 14.98 4.93
C PHE A 13 -17.77 13.61 5.57
N ILE A 14 -17.66 13.58 6.90
CA ILE A 14 -18.02 12.41 7.71
C ILE A 14 -19.55 12.47 7.86
N GLU A 15 -20.28 11.81 6.99
CA GLU A 15 -21.66 11.44 7.25
C GLU A 15 -21.68 10.03 7.84
N ASN A 16 -22.60 9.80 8.77
CA ASN A 16 -22.83 8.50 9.42
C ASN A 16 -23.04 7.42 8.35
N ILE A 17 -22.02 6.59 8.13
CA ILE A 17 -22.05 5.51 7.16
C ILE A 17 -22.74 4.33 7.83
N GLU A 18 -23.99 4.06 7.50
CA GLU A 18 -24.56 2.72 7.69
C GLU A 18 -23.71 1.72 6.89
N ALA A 19 -23.39 0.58 7.47
CA ALA A 19 -22.59 -0.43 6.79
C ALA A 19 -23.25 -0.82 5.47
N TYR A 20 -22.58 -0.49 4.37
CA TYR A 20 -23.06 -0.78 3.04
C TYR A 20 -22.89 -2.27 2.74
N LYS A 21 -24.00 -2.98 2.63
CA LYS A 21 -24.01 -4.39 2.25
C LYS A 21 -24.03 -4.51 0.75
N ASN A 22 -23.01 -5.13 0.17
CA ASN A 22 -22.95 -5.44 -1.24
C ASN A 22 -23.23 -6.93 -1.50
N PRO A 23 -24.50 -7.33 -1.67
CA PRO A 23 -24.83 -8.72 -1.92
C PRO A 23 -24.29 -9.21 -3.28
N ALA A 24 -24.22 -8.35 -4.29
CA ALA A 24 -23.73 -8.73 -5.62
C ALA A 24 -22.25 -9.14 -5.59
N LEU A 25 -21.40 -8.38 -4.91
CA LEU A 25 -19.99 -8.72 -4.72
C LEU A 25 -19.83 -10.03 -3.95
N ARG A 26 -20.62 -10.20 -2.91
CA ARG A 26 -20.63 -11.41 -2.10
C ARG A 26 -20.99 -12.64 -2.93
N ASP A 27 -22.09 -12.58 -3.67
CA ASP A 27 -22.59 -13.70 -4.48
C ASP A 27 -21.60 -14.02 -5.60
N TYR A 28 -21.00 -13.01 -6.21
CA TYR A 28 -19.96 -13.16 -7.22
C TYR A 28 -18.71 -13.86 -6.64
N PHE A 29 -18.23 -13.44 -5.48
CA PHE A 29 -17.07 -14.06 -4.84
C PHE A 29 -17.36 -15.53 -4.43
N VAL A 30 -18.54 -15.82 -3.88
CA VAL A 30 -18.92 -17.19 -3.52
C VAL A 30 -18.97 -18.08 -4.74
N MET A 31 -19.59 -17.61 -5.83
CA MET A 31 -19.69 -18.35 -7.09
C MET A 31 -18.29 -18.68 -7.65
N THR A 32 -17.42 -17.69 -7.72
CA THR A 32 -16.06 -17.90 -8.26
C THR A 32 -15.23 -18.82 -7.38
N TYR A 33 -15.36 -18.72 -6.07
CA TYR A 33 -14.67 -19.61 -5.11
C TYR A 33 -15.16 -21.07 -5.25
N GLU A 34 -16.44 -21.31 -5.33
CA GLU A 34 -16.97 -22.67 -5.49
C GLU A 34 -16.58 -23.29 -6.83
N ASN A 35 -16.47 -22.50 -7.90
CA ASN A 35 -15.95 -22.96 -9.18
C ASN A 35 -14.47 -23.37 -9.08
N GLU A 36 -13.61 -22.54 -8.50
CA GLU A 36 -12.21 -22.86 -8.28
C GLU A 36 -12.03 -24.09 -7.37
N LYS A 37 -12.84 -24.19 -6.32
CA LYS A 37 -12.83 -25.33 -5.41
C LYS A 37 -13.21 -26.63 -6.12
N LYS A 38 -14.18 -26.60 -7.02
CA LYS A 38 -14.55 -27.77 -7.83
C LYS A 38 -13.41 -28.21 -8.72
N MET A 39 -12.80 -27.28 -9.47
CA MET A 39 -11.63 -27.56 -10.31
C MET A 39 -10.45 -28.12 -9.49
N PHE A 40 -10.20 -27.54 -8.32
CA PHE A 40 -9.19 -28.02 -7.39
C PHE A 40 -9.45 -29.45 -6.91
N GLN A 41 -10.69 -29.75 -6.48
CA GLN A 41 -11.09 -31.07 -6.04
C GLN A 41 -11.02 -32.13 -7.15
N GLU A 42 -11.37 -31.76 -8.37
CA GLU A 42 -11.22 -32.63 -9.55
C GLU A 42 -9.74 -32.92 -9.85
N CYS A 43 -8.86 -31.94 -9.71
CA CYS A 43 -7.44 -32.11 -9.93
C CYS A 43 -6.76 -32.98 -8.87
N ILE A 44 -7.05 -32.76 -7.58
CA ILE A 44 -6.44 -33.55 -6.51
C ILE A 44 -6.97 -34.99 -6.43
N GLY A 45 -8.18 -35.23 -6.96
CA GLY A 45 -8.81 -36.55 -6.96
C GLY A 45 -8.81 -37.20 -5.58
N ASN A 46 -8.57 -38.52 -5.55
CA ASN A 46 -8.57 -39.31 -4.31
C ASN A 46 -7.23 -39.22 -3.51
N GLU A 47 -6.22 -38.50 -3.98
CA GLU A 47 -4.90 -38.47 -3.33
C GLU A 47 -4.89 -37.67 -2.01
N GLY A 48 -5.89 -36.81 -1.80
CA GLY A 48 -6.04 -35.99 -0.59
C GLY A 48 -4.92 -34.97 -0.40
N LEU A 49 -5.08 -34.07 0.59
CA LEU A 49 -4.21 -32.90 0.87
C LEU A 49 -2.85 -33.24 1.53
N LYS A 50 -2.36 -34.46 1.46
CA LYS A 50 -1.20 -34.91 2.24
C LYS A 50 0.15 -34.32 1.82
N ASN A 51 0.25 -33.59 0.69
CA ASN A 51 1.52 -33.05 0.25
C ASN A 51 1.36 -31.75 -0.56
N GLU A 52 1.27 -30.62 0.17
CA GLU A 52 1.04 -29.27 -0.40
C GLU A 52 1.96 -28.95 -1.59
N LYS A 53 3.29 -29.18 -1.46
CA LYS A 53 4.25 -28.87 -2.52
C LYS A 53 3.99 -29.61 -3.84
N LYS A 54 3.55 -30.89 -3.78
CA LYS A 54 3.21 -31.67 -4.97
C LYS A 54 1.89 -31.24 -5.61
N ILE A 55 0.95 -30.76 -4.81
CA ILE A 55 -0.35 -30.31 -5.27
C ILE A 55 -0.20 -29.01 -6.07
N TYR A 56 0.58 -28.06 -5.59
CA TYR A 56 0.85 -26.78 -6.29
C TYR A 56 1.46 -26.96 -7.68
N THR A 57 2.37 -27.94 -7.82
CA THR A 57 3.04 -28.22 -9.12
C THR A 57 2.15 -28.97 -10.10
N LYS A 58 1.18 -29.75 -9.61
CA LYS A 58 0.33 -30.60 -10.43
C LYS A 58 -0.93 -29.91 -10.93
N CYS A 59 -1.48 -28.97 -10.15
CA CYS A 59 -2.83 -28.46 -10.37
C CYS A 59 -2.90 -27.02 -10.85
N GLU A 60 -1.76 -26.33 -11.12
CA GLU A 60 -1.75 -24.89 -11.50
C GLU A 60 -2.70 -24.03 -10.66
N ILE A 61 -2.69 -24.22 -9.35
CA ILE A 61 -3.67 -23.63 -8.45
C ILE A 61 -3.44 -22.14 -8.32
N ASN A 62 -4.52 -21.38 -8.45
CA ASN A 62 -4.55 -19.96 -8.13
C ASN A 62 -4.07 -19.70 -6.69
N LYS A 63 -3.04 -18.86 -6.54
CA LYS A 63 -2.38 -18.58 -5.25
C LYS A 63 -3.34 -18.00 -4.22
N ASN A 64 -4.20 -17.06 -4.63
CA ASN A 64 -5.14 -16.42 -3.73
C ASN A 64 -6.30 -17.35 -3.35
N PHE A 65 -6.74 -18.22 -4.28
CA PHE A 65 -7.68 -19.29 -3.97
C PHE A 65 -7.08 -20.23 -2.93
N SER A 66 -5.83 -20.64 -3.11
CA SER A 66 -5.14 -21.50 -2.15
C SER A 66 -5.08 -20.87 -0.76
N LYS A 67 -4.65 -19.61 -0.64
CA LYS A 67 -4.65 -18.87 0.63
C LYS A 67 -6.04 -18.86 1.29
N ALA A 68 -7.09 -18.59 0.51
CA ALA A 68 -8.47 -18.58 0.98
C ALA A 68 -8.92 -19.98 1.43
N TYR A 69 -8.65 -20.99 0.62
CA TYR A 69 -9.03 -22.39 0.89
C TYR A 69 -8.41 -22.93 2.19
N TYR A 70 -7.09 -22.77 2.35
CA TYR A 70 -6.42 -23.23 3.56
C TYR A 70 -6.82 -22.42 4.80
N SER A 71 -7.00 -21.12 4.67
CA SER A 71 -7.49 -20.30 5.79
C SER A 71 -8.86 -20.76 6.29
N LEU A 72 -9.75 -21.17 5.38
CA LEU A 72 -11.05 -21.73 5.76
C LEU A 72 -10.93 -23.12 6.37
N TYR A 73 -10.10 -23.97 5.79
CA TYR A 73 -9.89 -25.33 6.24
C TYR A 73 -9.29 -25.39 7.66
N ASP A 74 -8.19 -24.68 7.89
CA ASP A 74 -7.49 -24.67 9.18
C ASP A 74 -8.34 -24.07 10.30
N LYS A 75 -9.12 -23.04 10.00
CA LYS A 75 -9.97 -22.34 10.98
C LYS A 75 -11.37 -22.92 11.07
N LYS A 76 -11.71 -23.93 10.27
CA LYS A 76 -13.06 -24.51 10.14
C LYS A 76 -14.14 -23.46 9.86
N LEU A 77 -13.78 -22.48 9.05
CA LEU A 77 -14.67 -21.37 8.67
C LEU A 77 -15.46 -21.72 7.40
N LYS A 78 -16.58 -21.03 7.21
CA LYS A 78 -17.35 -21.07 5.95
C LYS A 78 -16.84 -19.98 5.01
N ILE A 79 -17.02 -20.16 3.69
CA ILE A 79 -16.67 -19.12 2.69
C ILE A 79 -17.32 -17.77 3.01
N THR A 80 -18.55 -17.79 3.53
CA THR A 80 -19.24 -16.57 3.96
C THR A 80 -18.53 -15.83 5.09
N ASP A 81 -17.66 -16.49 5.86
CA ASP A 81 -16.87 -15.85 6.90
C ASP A 81 -15.71 -15.03 6.36
N LEU A 82 -15.25 -15.30 5.11
CA LEU A 82 -14.25 -14.48 4.41
C LEU A 82 -14.82 -13.20 3.81
N ILE A 83 -16.13 -13.16 3.59
CA ILE A 83 -16.82 -12.07 2.89
C ILE A 83 -17.71 -11.24 3.84
N LYS A 84 -17.58 -11.43 5.13
CA LYS A 84 -18.29 -10.58 6.09
C LYS A 84 -17.85 -9.14 5.94
N ASP A 85 -18.82 -8.23 6.00
CA ASP A 85 -18.59 -6.79 5.88
C ASP A 85 -17.55 -6.33 6.91
N PHE A 86 -16.33 -6.10 6.45
CA PHE A 86 -15.24 -5.58 7.27
C PHE A 86 -14.91 -4.17 6.79
N GLU A 87 -15.00 -3.22 7.69
CA GLU A 87 -14.50 -1.86 7.50
C GLU A 87 -13.18 -1.72 8.27
N ALA A 88 -12.11 -1.37 7.55
CA ALA A 88 -10.82 -1.13 8.18
C ALA A 88 -10.88 0.09 9.13
N PRO A 89 -10.06 0.12 10.19
CA PRO A 89 -10.03 1.28 11.09
C PRO A 89 -9.50 2.51 10.37
N VAL A 90 -10.10 3.66 10.64
CA VAL A 90 -9.67 4.95 10.07
C VAL A 90 -9.07 5.80 11.17
N ARG A 91 -7.84 6.29 10.96
CA ARG A 91 -7.20 7.13 11.96
C ARG A 91 -7.90 8.47 12.11
N SER A 92 -8.45 8.73 13.30
CA SER A 92 -9.17 9.96 13.63
C SER A 92 -8.27 11.04 14.24
N TYR A 93 -7.17 10.64 14.91
CA TYR A 93 -6.25 11.58 15.52
C TYR A 93 -4.80 11.10 15.43
N ARG A 94 -3.89 12.00 15.02
CA ARG A 94 -2.43 11.81 15.02
C ARG A 94 -1.79 12.88 15.92
N PRO A 95 -1.10 12.49 17.00
CA PRO A 95 -0.37 13.43 17.82
C PRO A 95 0.85 13.97 17.09
N LYS A 96 1.26 15.19 17.43
CA LYS A 96 2.57 15.70 17.03
C LYS A 96 3.66 14.91 17.76
N VAL A 97 4.52 14.25 17.02
CA VAL A 97 5.63 13.47 17.60
C VAL A 97 6.70 14.43 18.11
N ARG A 98 7.12 14.24 19.36
CA ARG A 98 8.22 15.05 19.92
C ARG A 98 9.56 14.52 19.45
N TYR A 99 10.34 15.36 18.79
CA TYR A 99 11.71 15.02 18.42
C TYR A 99 12.60 15.01 19.67
N PRO A 100 13.37 13.90 19.96
CA PRO A 100 14.24 13.84 21.12
C PRO A 100 15.38 14.85 21.00
N GLU A 101 15.62 15.61 22.06
CA GLU A 101 16.69 16.63 22.07
C GLU A 101 18.09 16.02 21.84
N VAL A 102 18.35 14.85 22.42
CA VAL A 102 19.60 14.11 22.20
C VAL A 102 19.79 13.72 20.74
N ALA A 103 18.71 13.33 20.04
CA ALA A 103 18.78 13.02 18.62
C ALA A 103 19.07 14.28 17.79
N ARG A 104 18.45 15.42 18.16
CA ARG A 104 18.68 16.72 17.52
C ARG A 104 20.12 17.17 17.65
N GLN A 105 20.70 17.09 18.86
CA GLN A 105 22.09 17.47 19.13
C GLN A 105 23.09 16.58 18.40
N ARG A 106 22.74 15.34 18.14
CA ARG A 106 23.58 14.38 17.41
C ARG A 106 23.30 14.35 15.90
N GLU A 107 22.42 15.19 15.42
CA GLU A 107 21.99 15.23 14.01
C GLU A 107 21.50 13.85 13.50
N MET A 108 20.76 13.12 14.36
CA MET A 108 20.28 11.78 14.07
C MET A 108 18.86 11.84 13.54
N GLU A 109 18.62 11.20 12.41
CA GLU A 109 17.30 10.97 11.82
C GLU A 109 16.99 9.47 11.75
N GLY A 110 15.75 9.12 11.47
CA GLY A 110 15.38 7.72 11.34
C GLY A 110 13.88 7.48 11.44
N TYR A 111 13.52 6.24 11.71
CA TYR A 111 12.12 5.87 11.94
C TYR A 111 11.99 4.77 12.98
N VAL A 112 10.78 4.66 13.51
CA VAL A 112 10.38 3.57 14.41
C VAL A 112 9.04 3.01 13.92
N ILE A 113 8.98 1.70 13.72
CA ILE A 113 7.74 0.97 13.49
C ILE A 113 7.23 0.45 14.82
N VAL A 114 6.03 0.89 15.19
CA VAL A 114 5.35 0.44 16.42
C VAL A 114 4.14 -0.39 16.03
N SER A 115 4.03 -1.60 16.56
CA SER A 115 2.78 -2.36 16.50
C SER A 115 1.95 -2.09 17.74
N PHE A 116 0.63 -2.17 17.58
CA PHE A 116 -0.37 -1.99 18.64
C PHE A 116 -1.71 -2.61 18.22
N ASP A 117 -2.57 -2.82 19.19
CA ASP A 117 -3.94 -3.21 18.93
C ASP A 117 -4.84 -1.97 18.93
N ILE A 118 -5.86 -1.95 18.08
CA ILE A 118 -6.89 -0.92 18.03
C ILE A 118 -8.15 -1.55 18.65
N SER A 119 -8.61 -0.98 19.77
CA SER A 119 -9.81 -1.46 20.43
C SER A 119 -11.08 -1.05 19.69
N LYS A 120 -12.18 -1.72 19.99
CA LYS A 120 -13.53 -1.39 19.48
C LYS A 120 -14.01 0.03 19.86
N GLU A 121 -13.32 0.69 20.78
CA GLU A 121 -13.51 2.11 21.13
C GLU A 121 -12.56 3.03 20.35
N GLY A 122 -11.72 2.50 19.46
CA GLY A 122 -10.76 3.25 18.66
C GLY A 122 -9.49 3.68 19.40
N LYS A 123 -9.21 3.11 20.59
CA LYS A 123 -7.98 3.38 21.35
C LYS A 123 -6.90 2.37 21.03
N THR A 124 -5.65 2.80 21.09
CA THR A 124 -4.49 1.91 20.86
C THR A 124 -3.98 1.32 22.19
N THR A 125 -3.65 0.04 22.17
CA THR A 125 -3.13 -0.76 23.29
C THR A 125 -2.01 -1.69 22.86
N ASN A 126 -1.35 -2.39 23.78
CA ASN A 126 -0.32 -3.42 23.51
C ASN A 126 0.84 -2.97 22.63
N HIS A 127 1.30 -1.72 22.80
CA HIS A 127 2.33 -1.11 21.98
C HIS A 127 3.67 -1.84 22.08
N LYS A 128 4.26 -2.24 20.93
CA LYS A 128 5.57 -2.89 20.82
C LYS A 128 6.36 -2.26 19.68
N ILE A 129 7.66 -2.15 19.85
CA ILE A 129 8.55 -1.75 18.77
C ILE A 129 8.86 -2.98 17.92
N LYS A 130 8.54 -2.91 16.65
CA LYS A 130 8.89 -3.93 15.65
C LYS A 130 10.25 -3.64 15.04
N GLU A 131 10.50 -2.37 14.72
CA GLU A 131 11.74 -1.94 14.10
C GLU A 131 12.10 -0.53 14.59
N SER A 132 13.36 -0.25 14.74
CA SER A 132 13.84 1.08 15.07
C SER A 132 15.23 1.28 14.49
N VAL A 133 15.35 2.24 13.59
CA VAL A 133 16.60 2.57 12.92
C VAL A 133 16.87 4.06 12.96
N CYS A 134 18.13 4.41 13.05
CA CYS A 134 18.56 5.80 12.96
C CYS A 134 19.99 5.91 12.43
N GLY A 135 20.31 7.09 11.93
CA GLY A 135 21.62 7.44 11.45
C GLY A 135 21.79 8.94 11.43
N ARG A 136 23.01 9.40 11.16
CA ARG A 136 23.17 10.79 10.78
C ARG A 136 22.45 11.02 9.47
N PHE A 137 21.86 12.20 9.35
CA PHE A 137 21.14 12.55 8.16
C PHE A 137 22.06 12.40 6.94
N THR A 138 21.73 11.42 6.12
CA THR A 138 22.14 11.38 4.74
C THR A 138 20.91 11.58 3.90
N TYR A 139 21.06 12.14 2.72
CA TYR A 139 19.99 12.49 1.82
C TYR A 139 18.95 11.36 1.60
N VAL A 140 19.33 10.11 1.82
CA VAL A 140 18.55 8.90 1.52
C VAL A 140 18.44 7.93 2.70
N PHE A 141 18.79 8.35 3.92
CA PHE A 141 18.89 7.44 5.07
C PHE A 141 19.82 6.23 4.84
N SER A 142 20.83 6.38 3.98
CA SER A 142 21.70 5.27 3.57
C SER A 142 22.54 4.66 4.71
N ASP A 143 22.74 5.39 5.80
CA ASP A 143 23.56 4.97 6.94
C ASP A 143 22.73 4.63 8.17
N LEU A 144 21.47 4.21 8.00
CA LEU A 144 20.63 3.83 9.13
C LEU A 144 21.08 2.49 9.72
N ASN A 145 21.15 2.47 11.04
CA ASN A 145 21.47 1.29 11.83
C ASN A 145 20.43 1.11 12.94
N ASN A 146 20.32 -0.09 13.47
CA ASN A 146 19.46 -0.34 14.61
C ASN A 146 19.81 0.59 15.77
N CYS A 147 18.82 1.30 16.28
CA CYS A 147 18.99 2.21 17.41
C CYS A 147 17.69 2.36 18.22
N ASN A 148 17.78 3.05 19.37
CA ASN A 148 16.63 3.23 20.27
C ASN A 148 16.34 4.69 20.62
N ILE A 149 17.05 5.64 20.02
CA ILE A 149 17.00 7.06 20.40
C ILE A 149 15.60 7.67 20.23
N PHE A 150 14.81 7.15 19.30
CA PHE A 150 13.45 7.60 18.97
C PHE A 150 12.34 6.77 19.64
N ASN A 151 12.69 5.64 20.26
CA ASN A 151 11.71 4.66 20.75
C ASN A 151 10.70 5.26 21.73
N ALA A 152 11.18 6.02 22.72
CA ALA A 152 10.29 6.63 23.72
C ALA A 152 9.31 7.63 23.09
N SER A 153 9.78 8.44 22.14
CA SER A 153 8.94 9.42 21.44
C SER A 153 7.88 8.74 20.56
N ALA A 154 8.27 7.69 19.84
CA ALA A 154 7.36 6.90 18.99
C ALA A 154 6.30 6.19 19.85
N LEU A 155 6.69 5.51 20.93
CA LEU A 155 5.75 4.84 21.84
C LEU A 155 4.79 5.82 22.50
N ASN A 156 5.27 7.00 22.93
CA ASN A 156 4.41 8.03 23.50
C ASN A 156 3.40 8.57 22.47
N ALA A 157 3.81 8.72 21.22
CA ALA A 157 2.91 9.13 20.17
C ALA A 157 1.92 7.99 19.82
N ALA A 158 2.38 6.75 19.72
CA ALA A 158 1.52 5.59 19.44
C ALA A 158 0.36 5.46 20.47
N ARG A 159 0.64 5.70 21.75
CA ARG A 159 -0.38 5.67 22.82
C ARG A 159 -1.44 6.76 22.71
N GLN A 160 -1.18 7.80 21.94
CA GLN A 160 -2.09 8.94 21.74
C GLN A 160 -2.84 8.85 20.40
N LEU A 161 -2.50 7.89 19.54
CA LEU A 161 -3.27 7.63 18.32
C LEU A 161 -4.71 7.28 18.67
N SER A 162 -5.64 7.76 17.88
CA SER A 162 -7.05 7.38 17.96
C SER A 162 -7.60 7.03 16.60
N TYR A 163 -8.53 6.11 16.58
CA TYR A 163 -9.14 5.57 15.35
C TYR A 163 -10.66 5.60 15.45
N ILE A 164 -11.33 5.72 14.30
CA ILE A 164 -12.64 5.15 14.11
C ILE A 164 -12.38 3.64 14.06
N PRO A 165 -12.99 2.83 14.95
CA PRO A 165 -12.64 1.42 15.05
C PRO A 165 -13.00 0.64 13.80
N ALA A 166 -12.34 -0.48 13.60
CA ALA A 166 -12.75 -1.45 12.60
C ALA A 166 -14.18 -1.93 12.87
N LYS A 167 -14.93 -2.18 11.83
CA LYS A 167 -16.26 -2.78 11.95
C LYS A 167 -16.30 -4.13 11.24
N TYR A 168 -17.13 -5.00 11.78
CA TYR A 168 -17.40 -6.31 11.25
C TYR A 168 -18.91 -6.59 11.38
N ASP A 169 -19.60 -6.80 10.27
CA ASP A 169 -21.07 -6.88 10.25
C ASP A 169 -21.72 -5.68 10.98
N SER A 170 -21.23 -4.46 10.72
CA SER A 170 -21.68 -3.20 11.36
C SER A 170 -21.39 -3.07 12.84
N GLN A 171 -20.68 -4.02 13.47
CA GLN A 171 -20.28 -3.96 14.86
C GLN A 171 -18.81 -3.58 15.02
N ASN A 172 -18.51 -2.66 15.91
CA ASN A 172 -17.13 -2.34 16.22
C ASN A 172 -16.38 -3.56 16.76
N VAL A 173 -15.19 -3.82 16.21
CA VAL A 173 -14.35 -4.94 16.62
C VAL A 173 -12.94 -4.47 16.95
N ASP A 174 -12.25 -5.25 17.78
CA ASP A 174 -10.83 -5.04 18.02
C ASP A 174 -10.03 -5.47 16.79
N MET A 175 -9.00 -4.68 16.45
CA MET A 175 -8.05 -5.04 15.41
C MET A 175 -6.67 -5.25 16.04
N LEU A 176 -6.12 -6.44 15.87
CA LEU A 176 -4.85 -6.82 16.48
C LEU A 176 -3.67 -6.56 15.53
N ASP A 177 -2.51 -6.30 16.13
CA ASP A 177 -1.20 -6.17 15.49
C ASP A 177 -1.16 -5.15 14.33
N SER A 178 -1.91 -4.06 14.46
CA SER A 178 -1.80 -2.91 13.56
C SER A 178 -0.44 -2.25 13.73
N VAL A 179 0.11 -1.67 12.67
CA VAL A 179 1.43 -1.04 12.71
C VAL A 179 1.39 0.41 12.22
N HIS A 180 2.26 1.24 12.80
CA HIS A 180 2.47 2.61 12.36
C HIS A 180 3.96 2.97 12.36
N ARG A 181 4.40 3.59 11.26
CA ARG A 181 5.76 4.10 11.12
C ARG A 181 5.81 5.57 11.55
N PHE A 182 6.61 5.84 12.57
CA PHE A 182 6.95 7.19 13.01
C PHE A 182 8.29 7.59 12.41
N THR A 183 8.28 8.56 11.51
CA THR A 183 9.49 9.08 10.86
C THR A 183 9.95 10.35 11.56
N PHE A 184 11.24 10.45 11.82
CA PHE A 184 11.89 11.57 12.51
C PHE A 184 12.87 12.25 11.54
N LEU A 185 12.45 13.40 11.01
CA LEU A 185 13.24 14.22 10.09
C LEU A 185 13.50 15.59 10.70
N MET A 186 14.72 16.07 10.64
CA MET A 186 15.07 17.40 11.15
C MET A 186 14.46 18.52 10.33
N ALA A 187 14.16 18.28 9.05
CA ALA A 187 13.55 19.24 8.15
C ALA A 187 12.09 19.62 8.52
N GLU A 188 11.39 18.79 9.29
CA GLU A 188 10.01 19.09 9.72
C GLU A 188 9.93 20.30 10.67
N ASP A 189 11.01 20.68 11.31
CA ASP A 189 11.07 21.85 12.20
C ASP A 189 11.40 23.16 11.45
N GLY A 190 11.39 23.18 10.12
CA GLY A 190 11.67 24.34 9.29
C GLY A 190 13.13 24.76 9.26
N LYS A 191 14.02 23.97 9.86
CA LYS A 191 15.48 24.16 9.79
C LYS A 191 16.05 23.10 8.88
N ALA A 192 16.49 23.49 7.69
CA ALA A 192 17.21 22.59 6.80
C ALA A 192 18.41 22.01 7.56
N PRO A 193 18.61 20.68 7.56
CA PRO A 193 19.76 20.09 8.22
C PRO A 193 21.03 20.63 7.57
N LEU A 194 21.98 21.05 8.41
CA LEU A 194 23.24 21.70 7.99
C LEU A 194 24.18 20.76 7.19
N VAL A 195 23.91 19.47 7.15
CA VAL A 195 24.85 18.44 6.69
C VAL A 195 24.61 17.99 5.24
N ILE A 196 23.45 18.25 4.66
CA ILE A 196 23.30 18.03 3.22
C ILE A 196 24.09 19.12 2.52
N LYS A 197 24.93 18.72 1.56
CA LYS A 197 25.37 19.68 0.56
C LYS A 197 24.07 20.36 0.07
N LYS A 198 23.81 21.51 0.64
CA LYS A 198 22.57 22.32 0.60
C LYS A 198 21.90 22.33 -0.78
N ASN A 199 22.71 22.04 -1.79
CA ASN A 199 22.39 22.09 -3.21
C ASN A 199 21.60 20.87 -3.72
N LYS A 200 21.78 19.66 -3.16
CA LYS A 200 21.14 18.45 -3.71
C LYS A 200 19.68 18.32 -3.26
N LEU A 201 19.39 18.48 -1.97
CA LEU A 201 18.02 18.44 -1.46
C LEU A 201 17.20 19.59 -2.01
N GLN A 202 17.76 20.80 -2.04
CA GLN A 202 17.04 21.96 -2.59
C GLN A 202 16.67 21.74 -4.05
N VAL A 203 17.59 21.19 -4.85
CA VAL A 203 17.34 20.89 -6.25
C VAL A 203 16.30 19.77 -6.39
N PHE A 204 16.35 18.74 -5.56
CA PHE A 204 15.34 17.66 -5.55
C PHE A 204 13.96 18.22 -5.22
N LEU A 205 13.85 19.01 -4.14
CA LEU A 205 12.61 19.65 -3.74
C LEU A 205 12.08 20.65 -4.78
N GLU A 206 12.97 21.34 -5.47
CA GLU A 206 12.60 22.25 -6.56
C GLU A 206 12.07 21.48 -7.78
N ALA A 207 12.72 20.37 -8.16
CA ALA A 207 12.26 19.49 -9.22
C ALA A 207 10.90 18.87 -8.88
N ASP A 208 10.73 18.33 -7.68
CA ASP A 208 9.46 17.80 -7.17
C ASP A 208 8.36 18.86 -7.17
N ARG A 209 8.67 20.06 -6.70
CA ARG A 209 7.73 21.20 -6.74
C ARG A 209 7.30 21.56 -8.15
N ASN A 210 8.24 21.60 -9.10
CA ASN A 210 7.91 21.88 -10.50
C ASN A 210 6.95 20.83 -11.06
N ILE A 211 7.21 19.54 -10.79
CA ILE A 211 6.35 18.45 -11.21
C ILE A 211 4.94 18.58 -10.59
N LYS A 212 4.85 18.85 -9.29
CA LYS A 212 3.57 19.06 -8.58
C LYS A 212 2.78 20.27 -9.09
N LEU A 213 3.46 21.28 -9.61
CA LEU A 213 2.84 22.46 -10.23
C LEU A 213 2.49 22.26 -11.72
N GLY A 214 2.67 21.05 -12.28
CA GLY A 214 2.40 20.74 -13.67
C GLY A 214 3.49 21.15 -14.66
N LYS A 215 4.64 21.62 -14.16
CA LYS A 215 5.82 22.00 -14.96
C LYS A 215 6.73 20.80 -15.17
N TYR A 216 6.18 19.78 -15.83
CA TYR A 216 6.80 18.45 -15.93
C TYR A 216 8.15 18.48 -16.63
N GLU A 217 8.26 19.19 -17.76
CA GLU A 217 9.52 19.31 -18.50
C GLU A 217 10.59 20.06 -17.70
N GLU A 218 10.24 21.15 -17.00
CA GLU A 218 11.18 21.89 -16.16
C GLU A 218 11.69 21.01 -15.01
N GLY A 219 10.78 20.26 -14.35
CA GLY A 219 11.15 19.33 -13.28
C GLY A 219 12.04 18.20 -13.79
N LYS A 220 11.72 17.61 -14.94
CA LYS A 220 12.50 16.55 -15.61
C LYS A 220 13.92 17.03 -15.95
N ILE A 221 14.04 18.19 -16.59
CA ILE A 221 15.34 18.76 -16.94
C ILE A 221 16.21 18.98 -15.71
N LEU A 222 15.60 19.50 -14.63
CA LEU A 222 16.31 19.75 -13.38
C LEU A 222 16.77 18.44 -12.73
N ALA A 223 15.92 17.41 -12.69
CA ALA A 223 16.24 16.10 -12.16
C ALA A 223 17.34 15.41 -12.99
N THR A 224 17.23 15.40 -14.33
CA THR A 224 18.20 14.77 -15.23
C THR A 224 19.61 15.38 -15.10
N LYS A 225 19.72 16.70 -14.99
CA LYS A 225 21.02 17.38 -14.78
C LYS A 225 21.70 16.95 -13.48
N ASN A 226 20.92 16.50 -12.50
CA ASN A 226 21.40 16.14 -11.16
C ASN A 226 21.50 14.64 -10.93
N LEU A 227 21.06 13.81 -11.85
CA LEU A 227 21.13 12.36 -11.78
C LEU A 227 22.55 11.83 -11.50
N LYS A 228 23.56 12.47 -12.07
CA LYS A 228 24.99 12.15 -11.81
C LYS A 228 25.44 12.28 -10.35
N TYR A 229 24.65 12.94 -9.53
CA TYR A 229 24.95 13.15 -8.10
C TYR A 229 24.19 12.20 -7.20
N ASP A 230 23.01 11.74 -7.64
CA ASP A 230 22.14 10.85 -6.85
C ASP A 230 21.12 10.16 -7.75
N GLU A 231 21.12 8.85 -7.73
CA GLU A 231 20.20 8.04 -8.52
C GLU A 231 18.74 8.12 -8.05
N LEU A 232 18.47 8.72 -6.88
CA LEU A 232 17.11 9.02 -6.43
C LEU A 232 16.36 9.95 -7.39
N PHE A 233 17.07 10.77 -8.17
CA PHE A 233 16.45 11.61 -9.18
C PHE A 233 15.70 10.83 -10.26
N TYR A 234 16.00 9.53 -10.45
CA TYR A 234 15.21 8.66 -11.34
C TYR A 234 13.73 8.67 -10.99
N VAL A 235 13.36 8.71 -9.70
CA VAL A 235 11.96 8.76 -9.28
C VAL A 235 11.25 10.01 -9.78
N LEU A 236 11.92 11.17 -9.72
CA LEU A 236 11.36 12.44 -10.20
C LEU A 236 11.28 12.48 -11.74
N ILE A 237 12.29 11.93 -12.43
CA ILE A 237 12.25 11.81 -13.89
C ILE A 237 11.07 10.92 -14.29
N ALA A 238 10.93 9.75 -13.68
CA ALA A 238 9.83 8.84 -13.95
C ALA A 238 8.47 9.47 -13.66
N GLN A 239 8.33 10.22 -12.58
CA GLN A 239 7.09 10.92 -12.25
C GLN A 239 6.76 12.01 -13.30
N ALA A 240 7.75 12.72 -13.79
CA ALA A 240 7.58 13.70 -14.85
C ALA A 240 7.17 13.02 -16.17
N GLU A 241 7.87 11.94 -16.57
CA GLU A 241 7.57 11.16 -17.77
C GLU A 241 6.16 10.56 -17.72
N LEU A 242 5.73 10.01 -16.59
CA LEU A 242 4.38 9.51 -16.40
C LEU A 242 3.32 10.59 -16.67
N ASN A 243 3.53 11.80 -16.15
CA ASN A 243 2.62 12.92 -16.36
C ASN A 243 2.66 13.47 -17.80
N LEU A 244 3.80 13.33 -18.48
CA LEU A 244 3.95 13.65 -19.91
C LEU A 244 3.38 12.54 -20.80
N LYS A 245 2.94 11.42 -20.24
CA LYS A 245 2.44 10.21 -20.91
C LYS A 245 3.49 9.41 -21.67
N ASN A 246 4.73 9.58 -21.32
CA ASN A 246 5.87 8.79 -21.82
C ASN A 246 6.02 7.57 -20.91
N PHE A 247 5.12 6.59 -21.06
CA PHE A 247 4.97 5.50 -20.12
C PHE A 247 6.15 4.51 -20.14
N GLU A 248 6.76 4.29 -21.30
CA GLU A 248 7.97 3.46 -21.43
C GLU A 248 9.14 4.10 -20.68
N GLU A 249 9.39 5.39 -20.87
CA GLU A 249 10.45 6.13 -20.21
C GLU A 249 10.22 6.20 -18.70
N ALA A 250 8.94 6.36 -18.27
CA ALA A 250 8.59 6.33 -16.86
C ALA A 250 8.94 4.97 -16.24
N ARG A 251 8.57 3.86 -16.91
CA ARG A 251 8.89 2.50 -16.49
C ARG A 251 10.40 2.28 -16.42
N GLU A 252 11.16 2.64 -17.46
CA GLU A 252 12.60 2.48 -17.50
C GLU A 252 13.30 3.21 -16.35
N ASN A 253 12.92 4.46 -16.09
CA ASN A 253 13.51 5.24 -15.00
C ASN A 253 13.18 4.65 -13.62
N ILE A 254 11.99 4.07 -13.43
CA ILE A 254 11.67 3.37 -12.17
C ILE A 254 12.45 2.07 -12.03
N LEU A 255 12.66 1.32 -13.10
CA LEU A 255 13.50 0.12 -13.05
C LEU A 255 14.94 0.44 -12.67
N ASN A 256 15.52 1.51 -13.24
CA ASN A 256 16.85 2.00 -12.87
C ASN A 256 16.92 2.37 -11.38
N TYR A 257 15.88 3.03 -10.85
CA TYR A 257 15.79 3.32 -9.42
C TYR A 257 15.69 2.06 -8.56
N ILE A 258 14.87 1.07 -8.95
CA ILE A 258 14.73 -0.20 -8.23
C ILE A 258 16.06 -0.96 -8.20
N GLU A 259 16.80 -0.98 -9.30
CA GLU A 259 18.13 -1.60 -9.37
C GLU A 259 19.12 -0.90 -8.42
N TYR A 260 19.13 0.42 -8.44
CA TYR A 260 19.89 1.22 -7.48
C TYR A 260 19.50 0.88 -6.03
N ALA A 261 18.23 0.88 -5.72
CA ALA A 261 17.73 0.58 -4.39
C ALA A 261 18.13 -0.82 -3.91
N LYS A 262 18.08 -1.82 -4.79
CA LYS A 262 18.53 -3.18 -4.49
C LYS A 262 20.04 -3.27 -4.29
N SER A 263 20.83 -2.59 -5.12
CA SER A 263 22.29 -2.69 -5.11
C SER A 263 22.95 -1.97 -3.93
N LYS A 264 22.39 -0.84 -3.52
CA LYS A 264 22.93 0.01 -2.45
C LYS A 264 22.26 -0.22 -1.11
N ASN A 265 21.15 -0.97 -1.09
CA ASN A 265 20.30 -1.16 0.08
C ASN A 265 20.05 0.16 0.85
N PRO A 266 19.75 1.27 0.16
CA PRO A 266 19.48 2.52 0.84
C PRO A 266 18.17 2.34 1.62
N ASN A 267 18.14 2.77 2.87
CA ASN A 267 16.90 2.90 3.62
C ASN A 267 16.08 4.05 3.02
N VAL A 268 15.37 3.76 1.95
CA VAL A 268 14.56 4.74 1.23
C VAL A 268 13.38 5.14 2.09
N PRO A 269 13.07 6.45 2.21
CA PRO A 269 11.83 6.88 2.85
C PRO A 269 10.63 6.15 2.27
N PHE A 270 9.73 5.70 3.15
CA PHE A 270 8.55 4.92 2.75
C PHE A 270 7.73 5.61 1.65
N GLU A 271 7.59 6.94 1.75
CA GLU A 271 6.87 7.77 0.78
C GLU A 271 7.49 7.71 -0.63
N ILE A 272 8.80 7.65 -0.72
CA ILE A 272 9.50 7.52 -2.02
C ILE A 272 9.31 6.11 -2.58
N GLY A 273 9.44 5.10 -1.74
CA GLY A 273 9.20 3.72 -2.15
C GLY A 273 7.78 3.49 -2.66
N ILE A 274 6.76 4.00 -1.96
CA ILE A 274 5.37 3.95 -2.41
C ILE A 274 5.17 4.72 -3.71
N THR A 275 5.70 5.94 -3.80
CA THR A 275 5.60 6.75 -5.03
C THR A 275 6.20 5.99 -6.21
N SER A 276 7.35 5.37 -6.03
CA SER A 276 8.03 4.57 -7.05
C SER A 276 7.18 3.37 -7.49
N ALA A 277 6.60 2.65 -6.53
CA ALA A 277 5.74 1.50 -6.81
C ALA A 277 4.46 1.91 -7.57
N ILE A 278 3.85 3.04 -7.21
CA ILE A 278 2.67 3.57 -7.90
C ILE A 278 3.01 4.00 -9.33
N ILE A 279 4.14 4.70 -9.54
CA ILE A 279 4.58 5.10 -10.88
C ILE A 279 4.81 3.86 -11.75
N TYR A 280 5.43 2.82 -11.18
CA TYR A 280 5.64 1.56 -11.88
C TYR A 280 4.33 0.90 -12.29
N LEU A 281 3.42 0.69 -11.34
CA LEU A 281 2.09 0.10 -11.59
C LEU A 281 1.30 0.88 -12.64
N GLU A 282 1.27 2.22 -12.53
CA GLU A 282 0.58 3.05 -13.51
C GLU A 282 1.19 2.94 -14.90
N SER A 283 2.53 2.93 -15.00
CA SER A 283 3.23 2.76 -16.27
C SER A 283 2.90 1.41 -16.90
N LEU A 284 2.95 0.31 -16.13
CA LEU A 284 2.59 -1.03 -16.60
C LEU A 284 1.14 -1.10 -17.09
N TYR A 285 0.22 -0.49 -16.33
CA TYR A 285 -1.21 -0.46 -16.69
C TYR A 285 -1.44 0.27 -18.01
N GLN A 286 -0.82 1.45 -18.19
CA GLN A 286 -0.96 2.25 -19.40
C GLN A 286 -0.34 1.58 -20.65
N LEU A 287 0.68 0.75 -20.44
CA LEU A 287 1.35 -0.04 -21.49
C LEU A 287 0.64 -1.38 -21.78
N GLY A 288 -0.37 -1.76 -20.96
CA GLY A 288 -1.04 -3.05 -21.09
C GLY A 288 -0.18 -4.26 -20.68
N LEU A 289 0.88 -4.03 -19.88
CA LEU A 289 1.80 -5.07 -19.41
C LEU A 289 1.24 -5.78 -18.16
N TYR A 290 0.07 -6.39 -18.34
CA TYR A 290 -0.70 -6.97 -17.23
C TYR A 290 -0.03 -8.17 -16.57
N ASP A 291 0.79 -8.94 -17.32
CA ASP A 291 1.54 -10.06 -16.74
C ASP A 291 2.61 -9.56 -15.78
N GLU A 292 3.41 -8.58 -16.20
CA GLU A 292 4.43 -7.97 -15.35
C GLU A 292 3.82 -7.29 -14.11
N MET A 293 2.64 -6.69 -14.28
CA MET A 293 1.90 -6.10 -13.18
C MET A 293 1.42 -7.16 -12.18
N ALA A 294 0.93 -8.31 -12.66
CA ALA A 294 0.53 -9.42 -11.80
C ALA A 294 1.73 -10.02 -11.03
N ASP A 295 2.89 -10.13 -11.67
CA ASP A 295 4.12 -10.61 -11.03
C ASP A 295 4.63 -9.65 -9.93
N PHE A 296 4.37 -8.36 -10.07
CA PHE A 296 4.75 -7.35 -9.10
C PHE A 296 3.82 -7.32 -7.86
N GLU A 297 2.65 -7.92 -7.92
CA GLU A 297 1.59 -7.85 -6.90
C GLU A 297 2.10 -8.21 -5.50
N GLU A 298 2.77 -9.35 -5.35
CA GLU A 298 3.23 -9.83 -4.04
C GLU A 298 4.21 -8.86 -3.40
N SER A 299 5.22 -8.42 -4.16
CA SER A 299 6.23 -7.47 -3.69
C SER A 299 5.61 -6.12 -3.31
N PHE A 300 4.58 -5.69 -4.06
CA PHE A 300 3.89 -4.45 -3.79
C PHE A 300 3.14 -4.49 -2.46
N PHE A 301 2.33 -5.53 -2.23
CA PHE A 301 1.55 -5.64 -0.98
C PHE A 301 2.42 -5.99 0.24
N GLU A 302 3.50 -6.75 0.07
CA GLU A 302 4.47 -6.98 1.14
C GLU A 302 5.10 -5.66 1.62
N TYR A 303 5.41 -4.75 0.69
CA TYR A 303 5.93 -3.43 1.01
C TYR A 303 4.90 -2.52 1.72
N LEU A 304 3.60 -2.71 1.42
CA LEU A 304 2.51 -1.91 1.98
C LEU A 304 1.97 -2.41 3.32
N ASP A 305 2.52 -3.47 3.90
CA ASP A 305 2.00 -4.10 5.14
C ASP A 305 2.18 -3.20 6.40
N THR A 306 1.56 -2.01 6.35
CA THR A 306 1.49 -1.04 7.44
C THR A 306 0.04 -0.60 7.64
N ASN A 307 -0.74 -1.43 8.32
CA ASN A 307 -2.18 -1.21 8.56
C ASN A 307 -2.44 -0.18 9.67
N ASP A 308 -2.32 1.12 9.38
CA ASP A 308 -2.68 2.16 10.35
C ASP A 308 -3.86 3.05 9.93
N GLY A 309 -4.54 2.68 8.85
CA GLY A 309 -5.69 3.41 8.31
C GLY A 309 -5.33 4.68 7.50
N ILE A 310 -4.07 5.11 7.49
CA ILE A 310 -3.64 6.27 6.66
C ILE A 310 -3.73 5.95 5.17
N TYR A 311 -3.44 4.70 4.84
CA TYR A 311 -3.26 4.25 3.47
C TYR A 311 -4.48 3.52 2.93
N ASN A 312 -5.66 3.62 3.60
CA ASN A 312 -6.86 2.92 3.13
C ASN A 312 -7.23 3.30 1.70
N ASP A 313 -7.14 4.57 1.32
CA ASP A 313 -7.38 4.99 -0.07
C ASP A 313 -6.35 4.40 -1.05
N LEU A 314 -5.09 4.31 -0.62
CA LEU A 314 -4.04 3.70 -1.41
C LEU A 314 -4.29 2.19 -1.58
N PHE A 315 -4.65 1.49 -0.51
CA PHE A 315 -5.02 0.07 -0.57
C PHE A 315 -6.25 -0.14 -1.46
N ASN A 316 -7.30 0.65 -1.27
CA ASN A 316 -8.50 0.57 -2.11
C ASN A 316 -8.16 0.72 -3.59
N ASN A 317 -7.43 1.77 -3.97
CA ASN A 317 -7.07 2.02 -5.35
C ASN A 317 -6.15 0.93 -5.92
N SER A 318 -5.17 0.46 -5.14
CA SER A 318 -4.25 -0.60 -5.57
C SER A 318 -4.99 -1.91 -5.82
N TYR A 319 -5.88 -2.30 -4.92
CA TYR A 319 -6.72 -3.50 -5.11
C TYR A 319 -7.65 -3.36 -6.32
N LEU A 320 -8.19 -2.17 -6.60
CA LEU A 320 -8.97 -1.92 -7.82
C LEU A 320 -8.11 -2.07 -9.08
N TYR A 321 -6.87 -1.59 -9.09
CA TYR A 321 -5.95 -1.81 -10.21
C TYR A 321 -5.73 -3.29 -10.47
N PHE A 322 -5.41 -4.07 -9.44
CA PHE A 322 -5.22 -5.51 -9.59
C PHE A 322 -6.51 -6.23 -10.01
N ALA A 323 -7.67 -5.82 -9.51
CA ALA A 323 -8.94 -6.35 -9.99
C ALA A 323 -9.12 -6.12 -11.50
N LEU A 324 -8.80 -4.93 -12.00
CA LEU A 324 -8.86 -4.61 -13.43
C LEU A 324 -7.85 -5.43 -14.26
N VAL A 325 -6.64 -5.63 -13.74
CA VAL A 325 -5.61 -6.45 -14.37
C VAL A 325 -6.09 -7.88 -14.54
N PHE A 326 -6.57 -8.49 -13.48
CA PHE A 326 -7.05 -9.87 -13.52
C PHE A 326 -8.31 -10.04 -14.34
N ALA A 327 -9.18 -9.03 -14.37
CA ALA A 327 -10.34 -9.02 -15.27
C ALA A 327 -9.90 -9.02 -16.75
N ASN A 328 -8.89 -8.22 -17.12
CA ASN A 328 -8.34 -8.22 -18.47
C ASN A 328 -7.64 -9.54 -18.84
N LYS A 329 -7.11 -10.26 -17.85
CA LYS A 329 -6.54 -11.61 -18.04
C LYS A 329 -7.60 -12.72 -18.09
N GLY A 330 -8.87 -12.42 -17.85
CA GLY A 330 -9.95 -13.41 -17.73
C GLY A 330 -9.88 -14.24 -16.44
N ASP A 331 -9.07 -13.85 -15.46
CA ASP A 331 -8.99 -14.52 -14.17
C ASP A 331 -10.11 -14.02 -13.24
N ILE A 332 -11.23 -14.72 -13.33
CA ILE A 332 -12.47 -14.34 -12.65
C ILE A 332 -12.31 -14.39 -11.12
N PHE A 333 -11.59 -15.41 -10.59
CA PHE A 333 -11.40 -15.54 -9.15
C PHE A 333 -10.56 -14.41 -8.56
N ASN A 334 -9.41 -14.12 -9.16
CA ASN A 334 -8.58 -13.01 -8.69
C ASN A 334 -9.28 -11.67 -8.84
N THR A 335 -10.05 -11.48 -9.90
CA THR A 335 -10.90 -10.28 -10.04
C THR A 335 -11.85 -10.13 -8.85
N ALA A 336 -12.59 -11.17 -8.48
CA ALA A 336 -13.49 -11.16 -7.33
C ALA A 336 -12.73 -10.96 -6.00
N TYR A 337 -11.60 -11.62 -5.84
CA TYR A 337 -10.75 -11.50 -4.66
C TYR A 337 -10.30 -10.06 -4.44
N TYR A 338 -9.75 -9.40 -5.48
CA TYR A 338 -9.26 -8.03 -5.38
C TYR A 338 -10.37 -7.00 -5.23
N LEU A 339 -11.54 -7.21 -5.86
CA LEU A 339 -12.72 -6.36 -5.61
C LEU A 339 -13.18 -6.43 -4.16
N ASN A 340 -13.16 -7.64 -3.56
CA ASN A 340 -13.50 -7.81 -2.15
C ASN A 340 -12.47 -7.12 -1.23
N GLN A 341 -11.17 -7.18 -1.56
CA GLN A 341 -10.15 -6.45 -0.81
C GLN A 341 -10.34 -4.93 -0.96
N ALA A 342 -10.57 -4.43 -2.18
CA ALA A 342 -10.85 -3.01 -2.40
C ALA A 342 -12.06 -2.53 -1.59
N PHE A 343 -13.12 -3.32 -1.53
CA PHE A 343 -14.31 -3.01 -0.74
C PHE A 343 -14.00 -2.87 0.75
N LYS A 344 -13.18 -3.77 1.31
CA LYS A 344 -12.75 -3.70 2.73
C LYS A 344 -12.04 -2.40 3.10
N TYR A 345 -11.30 -1.82 2.16
CA TYR A 345 -10.54 -0.58 2.37
C TYR A 345 -11.27 0.66 1.83
N SER A 346 -12.55 0.53 1.44
CA SER A 346 -13.35 1.67 0.99
C SER A 346 -13.71 2.61 2.15
N ASN A 347 -13.38 3.88 1.99
CA ASN A 347 -13.64 4.93 2.98
C ASN A 347 -14.86 5.79 2.67
N SER A 348 -15.50 5.57 1.52
CA SER A 348 -16.64 6.36 1.06
C SER A 348 -17.65 5.52 0.30
N ASP A 349 -18.91 5.93 0.35
CA ASP A 349 -19.98 5.30 -0.40
C ASP A 349 -19.73 5.33 -1.91
N ARG A 350 -19.10 6.39 -2.41
CA ARG A 350 -18.72 6.50 -3.82
C ARG A 350 -17.74 5.40 -4.27
N GLN A 351 -16.77 5.04 -3.43
CA GLN A 351 -15.84 3.93 -3.73
C GLN A 351 -16.60 2.60 -3.77
N ARG A 352 -17.50 2.39 -2.82
CA ARG A 352 -18.33 1.19 -2.72
C ARG A 352 -19.29 1.07 -3.88
N GLU A 353 -19.98 2.15 -4.22
CA GLU A 353 -20.87 2.23 -5.39
C GLU A 353 -20.12 1.95 -6.70
N PHE A 354 -18.89 2.44 -6.84
CA PHE A 354 -18.04 2.13 -7.99
C PHE A 354 -17.77 0.63 -8.10
N ILE A 355 -17.41 -0.02 -7.00
CA ILE A 355 -17.16 -1.47 -6.96
C ILE A 355 -18.44 -2.24 -7.31
N ASP A 356 -19.59 -1.85 -6.75
CA ASP A 356 -20.89 -2.44 -7.03
C ASP A 356 -21.26 -2.39 -8.50
N ASN A 357 -21.17 -1.21 -9.08
CA ASN A 357 -21.46 -1.00 -10.50
C ASN A 357 -20.51 -1.82 -11.39
N TYR A 358 -19.27 -1.98 -10.98
CA TYR A 358 -18.29 -2.79 -11.71
C TYR A 358 -18.66 -4.28 -11.64
N VAL A 359 -18.99 -4.79 -10.44
CA VAL A 359 -19.41 -6.18 -10.24
C VAL A 359 -20.67 -6.50 -11.03
N GLN A 360 -21.67 -5.61 -11.01
CA GLN A 360 -22.90 -5.81 -11.79
C GLN A 360 -22.63 -5.94 -13.29
N ARG A 361 -21.71 -5.12 -13.83
CA ARG A 361 -21.29 -5.22 -15.23
C ARG A 361 -20.61 -6.55 -15.53
N ILE A 362 -19.63 -6.96 -14.71
CA ILE A 362 -18.92 -8.23 -14.92
C ILE A 362 -19.89 -9.40 -14.83
N SER A 363 -20.76 -9.42 -13.84
CA SER A 363 -21.74 -10.51 -13.63
C SER A 363 -22.69 -10.66 -14.81
N SER A 364 -23.02 -9.57 -15.51
CA SER A 364 -23.87 -9.61 -16.70
C SER A 364 -23.21 -10.23 -17.94
N TYR A 365 -21.88 -10.32 -17.97
CA TYR A 365 -21.13 -10.99 -19.04
C TYR A 365 -20.88 -12.49 -18.78
N LEU A 366 -21.15 -12.95 -17.55
CA LEU A 366 -20.91 -14.34 -17.14
C LEU A 366 -22.20 -15.19 -17.11
N GLN A 367 -23.35 -14.56 -17.32
CA GLN A 367 -24.65 -15.21 -17.52
C GLN A 367 -24.90 -15.47 -19.02
#